data_d517f7e0376b5251a10670ba34660126
#
_entry.id   d517f7e0376b5251a10670ba34660126
#
_cell.length_a   1.000
_cell.length_b   1.000
_cell.length_c   1.000
_cell.angle_alpha   90.00
_cell.angle_beta   90.00
_cell.angle_gamma   90.00
#
_symmetry.space_group_name_H-M   'P 1'
#
loop_
_entity.id
_entity.type
_entity.pdbx_description
1 polymer ?
#
loop_
_entity_poly.entity_id
_entity_poly.type
_entity_poly.pdbx_seq_one_letter_code
_entity_poly.pdbx_strand_id
1 'polypeptide(L)'
;MSVLVLCTGNSCRSQMAEGFLRSFGISVQSAGVESHGMNKYAIKVMDEIGIDITNQYSKTISEIDLKKINIIITVCNNAKQGCPYIPGIRSFFHKSFKDPSSSLVEVPNELLMYRKVRDDIKQYILSLIKEINNINE
;
A
#
# COMPACT_ATOMS: atom_id res chain seq x y z
N MET A 1 -9.48 -14.14 -5.99
CA MET A 1 -9.88 -12.89 -5.33
C MET A 1 -8.65 -12.18 -4.80
N SER A 2 -8.55 -10.89 -5.04
CA SER A 2 -7.34 -10.16 -4.70
C SER A 2 -7.65 -8.74 -4.27
N VAL A 3 -6.79 -8.22 -3.41
CA VAL A 3 -6.81 -6.83 -2.94
C VAL A 3 -5.87 -6.00 -3.80
N LEU A 4 -6.30 -4.80 -4.18
CA LEU A 4 -5.45 -3.81 -4.84
C LEU A 4 -5.26 -2.63 -3.90
N VAL A 5 -4.01 -2.30 -3.58
CA VAL A 5 -3.66 -1.12 -2.79
C VAL A 5 -3.16 -0.04 -3.74
N LEU A 6 -3.73 1.15 -3.64
CA LEU A 6 -3.39 2.28 -4.51
C LEU A 6 -2.75 3.43 -3.75
N CYS A 7 -1.72 4.02 -4.35
CA CYS A 7 -1.02 5.19 -3.88
C CYS A 7 -0.66 6.05 -5.08
N THR A 8 0.01 7.20 -4.88
CA THR A 8 0.36 8.08 -5.99
C THR A 8 1.44 7.47 -6.88
N GLY A 9 2.61 7.18 -6.31
CA GLY A 9 3.78 6.72 -7.08
C GLY A 9 4.10 5.25 -6.94
N ASN A 10 3.36 4.51 -6.13
CA ASN A 10 3.61 3.10 -5.81
C ASN A 10 5.06 2.85 -5.39
N SER A 11 5.58 3.70 -4.55
CA SER A 11 6.97 3.65 -4.13
C SER A 11 7.14 3.38 -2.63
N CYS A 12 6.25 3.88 -1.79
CA CYS A 12 6.38 3.81 -0.34
C CYS A 12 5.13 3.27 0.35
N ARG A 13 4.08 4.11 0.51
CA ARG A 13 2.91 3.78 1.33
C ARG A 13 2.18 2.52 0.88
N SER A 14 1.88 2.41 -0.41
CA SER A 14 1.20 1.24 -0.95
C SER A 14 2.09 0.00 -0.95
N GLN A 15 3.40 0.17 -1.12
CA GLN A 15 4.34 -0.95 -1.05
C GLN A 15 4.43 -1.52 0.37
N MET A 16 4.42 -0.65 1.39
CA MET A 16 4.39 -1.10 2.77
C MET A 16 3.08 -1.82 3.09
N ALA A 17 1.95 -1.27 2.64
CA ALA A 17 0.64 -1.91 2.83
C ALA A 17 0.58 -3.27 2.14
N GLU A 18 1.11 -3.39 0.93
CA GLU A 18 1.21 -4.67 0.24
C GLU A 18 2.02 -5.68 1.07
N GLY A 19 3.16 -5.24 1.62
CA GLY A 19 4.00 -6.09 2.44
C GLY A 19 3.26 -6.63 3.67
N PHE A 20 2.51 -5.78 4.36
CA PHE A 20 1.73 -6.21 5.51
C PHE A 20 0.64 -7.21 5.13
N LEU A 21 -0.14 -6.90 4.09
CA LEU A 21 -1.22 -7.79 3.65
C LEU A 21 -0.68 -9.15 3.21
N ARG A 22 0.42 -9.15 2.47
CA ARG A 22 1.06 -10.38 2.03
C ARG A 22 1.57 -11.20 3.21
N SER A 23 2.09 -10.55 4.24
CA SER A 23 2.56 -11.23 5.45
C SER A 23 1.43 -11.91 6.22
N PHE A 24 0.19 -11.44 6.05
CA PHE A 24 -0.99 -12.08 6.63
C PHE A 24 -1.64 -13.12 5.71
N GLY A 25 -0.98 -13.49 4.60
CA GLY A 25 -1.48 -14.51 3.69
C GLY A 25 -2.56 -14.03 2.72
N ILE A 26 -2.72 -12.72 2.57
CA ILE A 26 -3.74 -12.16 1.67
C ILE A 26 -3.14 -11.97 0.28
N SER A 27 -3.88 -12.40 -0.74
CA SER A 27 -3.51 -12.14 -2.13
C SER A 27 -3.67 -10.65 -2.41
N VAL A 28 -2.58 -9.98 -2.76
CA VAL A 28 -2.54 -8.52 -2.87
C VAL A 28 -1.56 -8.08 -3.95
N GLN A 29 -1.92 -7.00 -4.61
CA GLN A 29 -1.03 -6.23 -5.47
C GLN A 29 -1.17 -4.76 -5.09
N SER A 30 -0.15 -3.97 -5.38
CA SER A 30 -0.22 -2.52 -5.24
C SER A 30 0.13 -1.86 -6.56
N ALA A 31 -0.39 -0.67 -6.77
CA ALA A 31 -0.11 0.12 -7.97
C ALA A 31 -0.24 1.60 -7.64
N GLY A 32 0.24 2.44 -8.54
CA GLY A 32 0.13 3.88 -8.43
C GLY A 32 -0.57 4.48 -9.64
N VAL A 33 -0.97 5.73 -9.49
CA VAL A 33 -1.36 6.55 -10.63
C VAL A 33 -0.15 6.71 -11.55
N GLU A 34 1.03 6.81 -10.95
CA GLU A 34 2.33 6.83 -11.61
C GLU A 34 3.22 5.76 -10.98
N SER A 35 4.37 5.48 -11.59
CA SER A 35 5.36 4.55 -11.05
C SER A 35 6.67 5.30 -10.81
N HIS A 36 7.05 5.46 -9.54
CA HIS A 36 8.25 6.22 -9.14
C HIS A 36 9.42 5.32 -8.67
N GLY A 37 9.30 3.99 -8.84
CA GLY A 37 10.30 3.05 -8.35
C GLY A 37 10.13 2.75 -6.86
N MET A 38 10.88 1.77 -6.37
CA MET A 38 10.84 1.39 -4.95
C MET A 38 11.63 2.37 -4.10
N ASN A 39 11.03 2.80 -3.00
CA ASN A 39 11.67 3.70 -2.04
C ASN A 39 12.61 2.90 -1.12
N LYS A 40 13.89 3.26 -1.08
CA LYS A 40 14.88 2.54 -0.29
C LYS A 40 14.63 2.59 1.22
N TYR A 41 14.05 3.67 1.71
CA TYR A 41 13.73 3.79 3.13
C TYR A 41 12.53 2.94 3.52
N ALA A 42 11.54 2.82 2.62
CA ALA A 42 10.42 1.90 2.82
C ALA A 42 10.92 0.46 2.94
N ILE A 43 11.81 0.05 2.04
CA ILE A 43 12.42 -1.28 2.11
C ILE A 43 13.12 -1.48 3.45
N LYS A 44 13.91 -0.49 3.89
CA LYS A 44 14.68 -0.56 5.13
C LYS A 44 13.79 -0.69 6.37
N VAL A 45 12.78 0.17 6.49
CA VAL A 45 11.94 0.14 7.70
C VAL A 45 11.04 -1.08 7.75
N MET A 46 10.66 -1.66 6.61
CA MET A 46 9.94 -2.93 6.59
C MET A 46 10.86 -4.08 7.00
N ASP A 47 12.10 -4.07 6.54
CA ASP A 47 13.09 -5.07 6.94
C ASP A 47 13.34 -5.06 8.45
N GLU A 48 13.31 -3.88 9.08
CA GLU A 48 13.48 -3.74 10.53
C GLU A 48 12.47 -4.58 11.32
N ILE A 49 11.31 -4.85 10.77
CA ILE A 49 10.24 -5.63 11.42
C ILE A 49 10.06 -7.01 10.79
N GLY A 50 11.04 -7.45 10.00
CA GLY A 50 11.06 -8.79 9.44
C GLY A 50 10.24 -8.99 8.18
N ILE A 51 9.84 -7.91 7.51
CA ILE A 51 9.06 -7.99 6.27
C ILE A 51 9.94 -7.55 5.09
N ASP A 52 10.24 -8.49 4.20
CA ASP A 52 11.04 -8.23 3.00
C ASP A 52 10.15 -7.84 1.84
N ILE A 53 10.29 -6.60 1.36
CA ILE A 53 9.56 -6.10 0.20
C ILE A 53 10.46 -5.90 -1.02
N THR A 54 11.68 -6.44 -1.02
CA THR A 54 12.62 -6.27 -2.12
C THR A 54 12.15 -6.91 -3.42
N ASN A 55 11.29 -7.92 -3.34
CA ASN A 55 10.73 -8.58 -4.52
C ASN A 55 9.48 -7.90 -5.08
N GLN A 56 8.96 -6.91 -4.37
CA GLN A 56 7.87 -6.08 -4.88
C GLN A 56 8.45 -5.06 -5.85
N TYR A 57 7.63 -4.58 -6.77
CA TYR A 57 8.08 -3.59 -7.74
C TYR A 57 7.02 -2.51 -7.96
N SER A 58 7.47 -1.31 -8.31
CA SER A 58 6.60 -0.16 -8.56
C SER A 58 5.95 -0.29 -9.95
N LYS A 59 4.64 -0.08 -10.00
CA LYS A 59 3.87 -0.23 -11.24
C LYS A 59 2.64 0.68 -11.23
N THR A 60 2.08 0.89 -12.41
CA THR A 60 0.85 1.67 -12.57
C THR A 60 -0.38 0.78 -12.62
N ILE A 61 -1.55 1.40 -12.42
CA ILE A 61 -2.84 0.69 -12.47
C ILE A 61 -3.02 -0.04 -13.81
N SER A 62 -2.48 0.51 -14.91
CA SER A 62 -2.60 -0.09 -16.24
C SER A 62 -1.95 -1.46 -16.35
N GLU A 63 -1.04 -1.80 -15.43
CA GLU A 63 -0.34 -3.10 -15.42
C GLU A 63 -1.10 -4.17 -14.62
N ILE A 64 -2.23 -3.81 -14.00
CA ILE A 64 -3.01 -4.70 -13.13
C ILE A 64 -4.16 -5.34 -13.92
N ASP A 65 -4.35 -6.64 -13.76
CA ASP A 65 -5.56 -7.32 -14.25
C ASP A 65 -6.72 -7.02 -13.29
N LEU A 66 -7.49 -5.99 -13.63
CA LEU A 66 -8.57 -5.49 -12.76
C LEU A 66 -9.69 -6.51 -12.57
N LYS A 67 -9.81 -7.49 -13.44
CA LYS A 67 -10.83 -8.55 -13.33
C LYS A 67 -10.63 -9.42 -12.10
N LYS A 68 -9.40 -9.50 -11.61
CA LYS A 68 -9.04 -10.32 -10.44
C LYS A 68 -9.21 -9.56 -9.13
N ILE A 69 -9.46 -8.25 -9.19
CA ILE A 69 -9.54 -7.39 -8.02
C ILE A 69 -10.99 -7.29 -7.55
N ASN A 70 -11.21 -7.49 -6.27
CA ASN A 70 -12.53 -7.36 -5.66
C ASN A 70 -12.55 -6.46 -4.42
N ILE A 71 -11.38 -6.08 -3.90
CA ILE A 71 -11.25 -5.15 -2.79
C ILE A 71 -10.20 -4.10 -3.18
N ILE A 72 -10.52 -2.82 -2.96
CA ILE A 72 -9.58 -1.71 -3.19
C ILE A 72 -9.32 -1.00 -1.88
N ILE A 73 -8.04 -0.73 -1.61
CA ILE A 73 -7.60 0.09 -0.49
C ILE A 73 -6.77 1.23 -1.06
N THR A 74 -7.22 2.47 -0.85
CA THR A 74 -6.42 3.65 -1.22
C THR A 74 -5.79 4.26 0.03
N VAL A 75 -4.51 4.64 -0.07
CA VAL A 75 -3.74 5.13 1.07
C VAL A 75 -3.28 6.57 0.91
N CYS A 76 -3.72 7.24 -0.13
CA CYS A 76 -3.54 8.68 -0.32
C CYS A 76 -4.72 9.26 -1.09
N ASN A 77 -4.96 10.58 -0.97
CA ASN A 77 -6.11 11.22 -1.61
C ASN A 77 -6.03 11.20 -3.14
N ASN A 78 -4.83 11.36 -3.71
CA ASN A 78 -4.65 11.32 -5.17
C ASN A 78 -5.04 9.95 -5.74
N ALA A 79 -4.71 8.87 -5.03
CA ALA A 79 -5.09 7.52 -5.46
C ALA A 79 -6.61 7.32 -5.39
N LYS A 80 -7.27 7.91 -4.40
CA LYS A 80 -8.74 7.85 -4.29
C LYS A 80 -9.40 8.52 -5.50
N GLN A 81 -8.90 9.69 -5.91
CA GLN A 81 -9.43 10.43 -7.04
C GLN A 81 -9.09 9.78 -8.38
N GLY A 82 -7.90 9.20 -8.49
CA GLY A 82 -7.42 8.56 -9.71
C GLY A 82 -7.87 7.10 -9.89
N CYS A 83 -8.63 6.54 -8.94
CA CYS A 83 -9.06 5.16 -9.03
C CYS A 83 -10.16 5.01 -10.08
N PRO A 84 -9.97 4.15 -11.10
CA PRO A 84 -10.99 3.93 -12.11
C PRO A 84 -12.17 3.15 -11.53
N TYR A 85 -13.33 3.24 -12.20
CA TYR A 85 -14.45 2.37 -11.88
C TYR A 85 -14.09 0.93 -12.28
N ILE A 86 -14.21 0.00 -11.32
CA ILE A 86 -13.87 -1.41 -11.53
C ILE A 86 -15.12 -2.24 -11.25
N PRO A 87 -15.71 -2.88 -12.27
CA PRO A 87 -16.85 -3.77 -12.05
C PRO A 87 -16.47 -4.96 -11.17
N GLY A 88 -17.36 -5.35 -10.26
CA GLY A 88 -17.12 -6.50 -9.40
C GLY A 88 -16.40 -6.18 -8.10
N ILE A 89 -16.11 -4.92 -7.82
CA ILE A 89 -15.55 -4.51 -6.54
C ILE A 89 -16.59 -4.71 -5.45
N ARG A 90 -16.22 -5.45 -4.42
CA ARG A 90 -17.10 -5.72 -3.26
C ARG A 90 -16.94 -4.68 -2.16
N SER A 91 -15.73 -4.16 -1.99
CA SER A 91 -15.45 -3.19 -0.93
C SER A 91 -14.36 -2.23 -1.34
N PHE A 92 -14.50 -1.01 -0.88
CA PHE A 92 -13.55 0.07 -1.11
C PHE A 92 -13.24 0.71 0.25
N PHE A 93 -11.95 0.71 0.61
CA PHE A 93 -11.48 1.32 1.85
C PHE A 93 -10.54 2.46 1.52
N HIS A 94 -10.64 3.56 2.26
CA HIS A 94 -9.75 4.70 2.07
C HIS A 94 -9.30 5.23 3.42
N LYS A 95 -7.97 5.42 3.54
CA LYS A 95 -7.38 6.22 4.60
C LYS A 95 -6.12 6.87 4.07
N SER A 96 -6.04 8.18 4.16
CA SER A 96 -4.86 8.91 3.71
C SER A 96 -3.77 8.84 4.78
N PHE A 97 -2.55 8.53 4.35
CA PHE A 97 -1.36 8.56 5.19
C PHE A 97 -0.42 9.62 4.67
N LYS A 98 0.29 10.27 5.59
CA LYS A 98 1.30 11.27 5.22
C LYS A 98 2.38 10.60 4.37
N ASP A 99 2.79 11.29 3.29
CA ASP A 99 3.93 10.83 2.48
C ASP A 99 5.23 11.15 3.23
N PRO A 100 5.95 10.14 3.72
CA PRO A 100 7.18 10.40 4.48
C PRO A 100 8.30 10.99 3.61
N SER A 101 8.23 10.79 2.28
CA SER A 101 9.22 11.32 1.35
C SER A 101 9.05 12.82 1.11
N SER A 102 7.87 13.39 1.42
CA SER A 102 7.61 14.83 1.29
C SER A 102 8.09 15.63 2.49
N SER A 103 8.60 14.97 3.52
CA SER A 103 9.08 15.62 4.72
C SER A 103 10.39 16.37 4.45
N LEU A 104 10.50 17.60 4.95
CA LEU A 104 11.74 18.38 4.89
C LEU A 104 12.66 18.08 6.08
N VAL A 105 12.40 17.01 6.81
CA VAL A 105 13.18 16.61 7.97
C VAL A 105 14.56 16.12 7.53
N GLU A 106 15.59 16.66 8.15
CA GLU A 106 16.97 16.28 7.85
C GLU A 106 17.33 14.90 8.39
N VAL A 107 18.27 14.21 7.70
CA VAL A 107 18.90 12.99 8.20
C VAL A 107 19.61 13.32 9.53
N PRO A 108 19.46 12.50 10.60
CA PRO A 108 18.96 11.10 10.64
C PRO A 108 17.46 10.96 10.94
N ASN A 109 16.72 12.05 11.09
CA ASN A 109 15.30 12.00 11.47
C ASN A 109 14.39 11.48 10.35
N GLU A 110 14.91 11.36 9.14
CA GLU A 110 14.17 10.87 7.99
C GLU A 110 13.55 9.48 8.24
N LEU A 111 14.32 8.56 8.80
CA LEU A 111 13.82 7.22 9.10
C LEU A 111 12.71 7.21 10.16
N LEU A 112 12.69 8.19 11.05
CA LEU A 112 11.63 8.28 12.07
C LEU A 112 10.26 8.48 11.41
N MET A 113 10.19 9.32 10.37
CA MET A 113 8.93 9.53 9.65
C MET A 113 8.48 8.27 8.91
N TYR A 114 9.41 7.57 8.28
CA TYR A 114 9.09 6.31 7.59
C TYR A 114 8.61 5.25 8.60
N ARG A 115 9.24 5.15 9.76
CA ARG A 115 8.82 4.23 10.82
C ARG A 115 7.42 4.55 11.33
N LYS A 116 7.14 5.83 11.53
CA LYS A 116 5.82 6.26 11.99
C LYS A 116 4.74 5.92 10.99
N VAL A 117 4.94 6.24 9.72
CA VAL A 117 3.99 5.93 8.65
C VAL A 117 3.82 4.42 8.52
N ARG A 118 4.92 3.66 8.57
CA ARG A 118 4.88 2.19 8.57
C ARG A 118 3.98 1.65 9.69
N ASP A 119 4.17 2.16 10.90
CA ASP A 119 3.42 1.68 12.06
C ASP A 119 1.94 2.08 11.98
N ASP A 120 1.65 3.26 11.46
CA ASP A 120 0.27 3.72 11.24
C ASP A 120 -0.43 2.84 10.18
N ILE A 121 0.25 2.53 9.09
CA ILE A 121 -0.27 1.64 8.04
C ILE A 121 -0.52 0.25 8.62
N LYS A 122 0.41 -0.26 9.42
CA LYS A 122 0.26 -1.57 10.07
C LYS A 122 -1.01 -1.63 10.90
N GLN A 123 -1.25 -0.62 11.74
CA GLN A 123 -2.44 -0.59 12.59
C GLN A 123 -3.72 -0.55 11.75
N TYR A 124 -3.71 0.22 10.67
CA TYR A 124 -4.86 0.29 9.79
C TYR A 124 -5.14 -1.06 9.12
N ILE A 125 -4.11 -1.70 8.57
CA ILE A 125 -4.25 -3.02 7.93
C ILE A 125 -4.77 -4.05 8.94
N LEU A 126 -4.24 -4.05 10.18
CA LEU A 126 -4.74 -4.94 11.23
C LEU A 126 -6.23 -4.73 11.50
N SER A 127 -6.69 -3.48 11.45
CA SER A 127 -8.11 -3.19 11.66
C SER A 127 -9.00 -3.70 10.54
N LEU A 128 -8.44 -3.89 9.33
CA LEU A 128 -9.18 -4.33 8.15
C LEU A 128 -9.14 -5.84 7.93
N ILE A 129 -8.21 -6.56 8.54
CA ILE A 129 -7.97 -7.98 8.23
C ILE A 129 -9.23 -8.82 8.38
N LYS A 130 -9.97 -8.63 9.46
CA LYS A 130 -11.20 -9.39 9.69
C LYS A 130 -12.24 -9.14 8.60
N GLU A 131 -12.42 -7.88 8.22
CA GLU A 131 -13.37 -7.52 7.16
C GLU A 131 -12.94 -8.09 5.82
N ILE A 132 -11.64 -8.01 5.50
CA ILE A 132 -11.10 -8.56 4.26
C ILE A 132 -11.31 -10.07 4.20
N ASN A 133 -11.05 -10.78 5.28
CA ASN A 133 -11.25 -12.23 5.33
C ASN A 133 -12.72 -12.60 5.17
N ASN A 134 -13.63 -11.84 5.76
CA ASN A 134 -15.07 -12.08 5.61
C ASN A 134 -15.54 -11.87 4.17
N ILE A 135 -15.00 -10.87 3.47
CA ILE A 135 -15.35 -10.61 2.08
C ILE A 135 -14.87 -11.74 1.16
N ASN A 136 -13.71 -12.32 1.48
CA ASN A 136 -13.11 -13.40 0.68
C ASN A 136 -13.74 -14.77 0.93
N GLU A 137 -14.57 -14.89 1.92
CA GLU A 137 -15.37 -16.11 2.14
C GLU A 137 -16.60 -16.12 1.17
#